data_258a508dc33ac1df314e1ef3ffa4e97a
#
_entry.id   258a508dc33ac1df314e1ef3ffa4e97a
#
_cell.length_a   1.000
_cell.length_b   1.000
_cell.length_c   1.000
_cell.angle_alpha   90.00
_cell.angle_beta   90.00
_cell.angle_gamma   90.00
#
_symmetry.space_group_name_H-M   'P 1'
#
loop_
_entity.id
_entity.type
_entity.pdbx_description
1 polymer ?
#
loop_
_entity_poly.entity_id
_entity_poly.type
_entity_poly.pdbx_seq_one_letter_code
_entity_poly.pdbx_strand_id
1 'polypeptide(L)'
;GSAYLPFVREAVDRLRAGAEFLSAREDSGILTVSVSPNFAAKWLVHRLGDFIVGHPEIDLRISASMDHVDFARNDVDMAVRHGTGEWPDLHITPLAHEEIFPVCSPTLLESGPPLDRPEDLANHVLLHDLSRNDWPLWFTAAGVEPIDVSRGPQFDQTSMVIDAAAEGQ
;
A
#
# COMPACT_ATOMS: atom_id res chain seq x y z
N GLY A 1 6.93 50.08 -15.93
CA GLY A 1 6.59 49.00 -16.90
C GLY A 1 7.64 47.91 -17.07
N SER A 2 8.94 48.25 -17.26
CA SER A 2 9.98 47.28 -17.57
C SER A 2 10.37 46.34 -16.42
N ALA A 3 10.27 46.81 -15.18
CA ALA A 3 10.61 45.96 -14.01
C ALA A 3 9.61 44.80 -13.76
N TYR A 4 8.40 44.89 -14.28
CA TYR A 4 7.36 43.87 -14.13
C TYR A 4 7.41 42.80 -15.25
N LEU A 5 8.02 43.13 -16.38
CA LEU A 5 8.08 42.29 -17.55
C LEU A 5 8.76 40.92 -17.33
N PRO A 6 9.85 40.80 -16.53
CA PRO A 6 10.46 39.50 -16.22
C PRO A 6 9.50 38.56 -15.51
N PHE A 7 8.73 39.06 -14.55
CA PHE A 7 7.75 38.23 -13.80
C PHE A 7 6.61 37.70 -14.69
N VAL A 8 6.15 38.54 -15.63
CA VAL A 8 5.12 38.13 -16.59
C VAL A 8 5.68 37.05 -17.54
N ARG A 9 6.93 37.18 -18.02
CA ARG A 9 7.56 36.20 -18.87
C ARG A 9 7.71 34.86 -18.13
N GLU A 10 8.21 34.88 -16.90
CA GLU A 10 8.33 33.66 -16.09
C GLU A 10 6.97 32.97 -15.87
N ALA A 11 5.91 33.72 -15.60
CA ALA A 11 4.56 33.17 -15.45
C ALA A 11 4.06 32.52 -16.75
N VAL A 12 4.27 33.18 -17.90
CA VAL A 12 3.89 32.63 -19.22
C VAL A 12 4.71 31.39 -19.57
N ASP A 13 6.00 31.38 -19.27
CA ASP A 13 6.87 30.23 -19.52
C ASP A 13 6.47 29.04 -18.66
N ARG A 14 6.08 29.25 -17.41
CA ARG A 14 5.53 28.20 -16.51
C ARG A 14 4.19 27.66 -17.01
N LEU A 15 3.30 28.52 -17.50
CA LEU A 15 2.02 28.09 -18.10
C LEU A 15 2.25 27.26 -19.35
N ARG A 16 3.19 27.67 -20.20
CA ARG A 16 3.56 26.93 -21.43
C ARG A 16 4.16 25.57 -21.08
N ALA A 17 5.12 25.53 -20.16
CA ALA A 17 5.70 24.27 -19.69
C ALA A 17 4.64 23.32 -19.09
N GLY A 18 3.66 23.85 -18.34
CA GLY A 18 2.53 23.06 -17.83
C GLY A 18 1.64 22.51 -18.95
N ALA A 19 1.35 23.30 -19.99
CA ALA A 19 0.57 22.84 -21.13
C ALA A 19 1.32 21.77 -21.96
N GLU A 20 2.63 21.97 -22.20
CA GLU A 20 3.50 20.99 -22.88
C GLU A 20 3.59 19.69 -22.08
N PHE A 21 3.70 19.76 -20.75
CA PHE A 21 3.71 18.60 -19.87
C PHE A 21 2.39 17.80 -19.96
N LEU A 22 1.24 18.48 -19.95
CA LEU A 22 -0.06 17.81 -20.09
C LEU A 22 -0.23 17.15 -21.46
N SER A 23 0.11 17.86 -22.54
CA SER A 23 0.04 17.29 -23.90
C SER A 23 0.96 16.09 -24.08
N ALA A 24 2.17 16.14 -23.55
CA ALA A 24 3.12 15.02 -23.62
C ALA A 24 2.60 13.78 -22.86
N ARG A 25 1.81 13.97 -21.80
CA ARG A 25 1.17 12.86 -21.06
C ARG A 25 -0.01 12.26 -21.83
N GLU A 26 -0.86 13.08 -22.41
CA GLU A 26 -2.00 12.60 -23.23
C GLU A 26 -1.54 11.73 -24.40
N ASP A 27 -0.40 12.04 -25.00
CA ASP A 27 0.15 11.33 -26.18
C ASP A 27 1.10 10.17 -25.80
N SER A 28 1.53 10.05 -24.53
CA SER A 28 2.61 9.13 -24.16
C SER A 28 2.18 7.70 -23.91
N GLY A 29 0.90 7.44 -23.68
CA GLY A 29 0.40 6.12 -23.24
C GLY A 29 0.98 5.65 -21.89
N ILE A 30 1.61 6.54 -21.11
CA ILE A 30 2.17 6.22 -19.79
C ILE A 30 1.08 6.29 -18.74
N LEU A 31 1.03 5.25 -17.88
CA LEU A 31 0.19 5.22 -16.69
C LEU A 31 1.07 5.00 -15.46
N THR A 32 1.21 6.04 -14.64
CA THR A 32 1.96 5.96 -13.38
C THR A 32 1.02 5.75 -12.20
N VAL A 33 1.17 4.60 -11.52
CA VAL A 33 0.34 4.22 -10.39
C VAL A 33 1.17 4.18 -9.11
N SER A 34 0.80 4.97 -8.11
CA SER A 34 1.40 4.92 -6.78
C SER A 34 0.61 4.00 -5.86
N VAL A 35 1.29 3.05 -5.24
CA VAL A 35 0.66 2.04 -4.38
C VAL A 35 1.45 1.83 -3.10
N SER A 36 0.81 1.30 -2.04
CA SER A 36 1.56 0.88 -0.86
C SER A 36 2.49 -0.31 -1.21
N PRO A 37 3.70 -0.39 -0.64
CA PRO A 37 4.65 -1.45 -0.95
C PRO A 37 4.09 -2.86 -0.76
N ASN A 38 3.32 -3.08 0.30
CA ASN A 38 2.72 -4.39 0.59
C ASN A 38 1.68 -4.79 -0.45
N PHE A 39 0.79 -3.87 -0.83
CA PHE A 39 -0.18 -4.10 -1.89
C PHE A 39 0.50 -4.39 -3.22
N ALA A 40 1.55 -3.63 -3.56
CA ALA A 40 2.35 -3.88 -4.75
C ALA A 40 2.92 -5.30 -4.75
N ALA A 41 3.66 -5.68 -3.70
CA ALA A 41 4.41 -6.93 -3.64
C ALA A 41 3.51 -8.17 -3.51
N LYS A 42 2.43 -8.10 -2.74
CA LYS A 42 1.62 -9.28 -2.39
C LYS A 42 0.35 -9.45 -3.24
N TRP A 43 -0.14 -8.39 -3.86
CA TRP A 43 -1.37 -8.46 -4.64
C TRP A 43 -1.19 -8.03 -6.09
N LEU A 44 -0.64 -6.82 -6.32
CA LEU A 44 -0.65 -6.20 -7.64
C LEU A 44 0.29 -6.92 -8.63
N VAL A 45 1.54 -7.18 -8.23
CA VAL A 45 2.57 -7.79 -9.10
C VAL A 45 2.09 -9.10 -9.73
N HIS A 46 1.33 -9.92 -9.00
CA HIS A 46 0.83 -11.20 -9.48
C HIS A 46 -0.30 -11.09 -10.52
N ARG A 47 -0.83 -9.86 -10.73
CA ARG A 47 -1.98 -9.57 -11.63
C ARG A 47 -1.64 -8.64 -12.78
N LEU A 48 -0.44 -8.07 -12.78
CA LEU A 48 -0.02 -7.15 -13.84
C LEU A 48 0.06 -7.79 -15.22
N GLY A 49 0.35 -9.09 -15.30
CA GLY A 49 0.47 -9.81 -16.56
C GLY A 49 -0.78 -9.69 -17.44
N ASP A 50 -1.95 -9.90 -16.86
CA ASP A 50 -3.22 -9.82 -17.57
C ASP A 50 -3.52 -8.40 -18.06
N PHE A 51 -3.19 -7.40 -17.24
CA PHE A 51 -3.35 -6.00 -17.61
C PHE A 51 -2.43 -5.63 -18.78
N ILE A 52 -1.15 -5.99 -18.71
CA ILE A 52 -0.15 -5.68 -19.77
C ILE A 52 -0.55 -6.34 -21.10
N VAL A 53 -1.05 -7.58 -21.07
CA VAL A 53 -1.50 -8.27 -22.27
C VAL A 53 -2.77 -7.62 -22.84
N GLY A 54 -3.68 -7.17 -21.98
CA GLY A 54 -4.93 -6.53 -22.39
C GLY A 54 -4.76 -5.09 -22.88
N HIS A 55 -3.67 -4.41 -22.51
CA HIS A 55 -3.41 -3.01 -22.77
C HIS A 55 -1.96 -2.77 -23.22
N PRO A 56 -1.53 -3.35 -24.37
CA PRO A 56 -0.15 -3.27 -24.84
C PRO A 56 0.27 -1.84 -25.21
N GLU A 57 -0.68 -0.94 -25.42
CA GLU A 57 -0.44 0.49 -25.70
C GLU A 57 -0.06 1.30 -24.45
N ILE A 58 -0.23 0.73 -23.24
CA ILE A 58 0.03 1.44 -21.98
C ILE A 58 1.42 1.07 -21.44
N ASP A 59 2.29 2.08 -21.29
CA ASP A 59 3.55 1.98 -20.53
C ASP A 59 3.22 2.14 -19.02
N LEU A 60 3.02 1.02 -18.34
CA LEU A 60 2.64 1.02 -16.92
C LEU A 60 3.87 1.20 -16.02
N ARG A 61 3.80 2.20 -15.15
CA ARG A 61 4.82 2.50 -14.15
C ARG A 61 4.25 2.37 -12.74
N ILE A 62 4.86 1.52 -11.91
CA ILE A 62 4.45 1.31 -10.53
C ILE A 62 5.46 1.96 -9.59
N SER A 63 4.98 2.88 -8.77
CA SER A 63 5.74 3.51 -7.69
C SER A 63 5.25 2.98 -6.35
N ALA A 64 6.08 2.17 -5.68
CA ALA A 64 5.75 1.63 -4.36
C ALA A 64 6.23 2.60 -3.27
N SER A 65 5.30 3.35 -2.67
CA SER A 65 5.57 4.33 -1.61
C SER A 65 4.37 4.48 -0.68
N MET A 66 4.66 4.79 0.59
CA MET A 66 3.65 5.19 1.58
C MET A 66 3.42 6.70 1.59
N ASP A 67 4.22 7.46 0.85
CA ASP A 67 4.14 8.92 0.82
C ASP A 67 2.80 9.40 0.26
N HIS A 68 2.37 10.55 0.75
CA HIS A 68 1.21 11.24 0.20
C HIS A 68 1.52 11.70 -1.23
N VAL A 69 0.62 11.39 -2.15
CA VAL A 69 0.74 11.83 -3.54
C VAL A 69 0.10 13.21 -3.68
N ASP A 70 0.89 14.18 -4.11
CA ASP A 70 0.39 15.46 -4.62
C ASP A 70 0.27 15.35 -6.15
N PHE A 71 -0.93 15.06 -6.64
CA PHE A 71 -1.20 14.87 -8.06
C PHE A 71 -0.91 16.11 -8.93
N ALA A 72 -0.83 17.30 -8.32
CA ALA A 72 -0.46 18.52 -9.02
C ALA A 72 1.07 18.67 -9.22
N ARG A 73 1.86 17.93 -8.45
CA ARG A 73 3.33 18.06 -8.43
C ARG A 73 4.06 16.77 -8.75
N ASN A 74 3.42 15.64 -8.46
CA ASN A 74 3.99 14.33 -8.75
C ASN A 74 3.50 13.84 -10.11
N ASP A 75 4.36 13.18 -10.84
CA ASP A 75 4.02 12.53 -12.10
C ASP A 75 3.32 11.19 -11.82
N VAL A 76 2.12 11.25 -11.23
CA VAL A 76 1.29 10.11 -10.83
C VAL A 76 -0.12 10.34 -11.32
N ASP A 77 -0.69 9.36 -12.03
CA ASP A 77 -2.05 9.43 -12.57
C ASP A 77 -3.09 8.93 -11.58
N MET A 78 -2.75 7.89 -10.82
CA MET A 78 -3.62 7.33 -9.80
C MET A 78 -2.84 6.76 -8.62
N ALA A 79 -3.50 6.65 -7.47
CA ALA A 79 -2.92 6.04 -6.29
C ALA A 79 -3.88 5.04 -5.65
N VAL A 80 -3.34 3.91 -5.17
CA VAL A 80 -4.08 2.98 -4.33
C VAL A 80 -3.59 3.14 -2.90
N ARG A 81 -4.51 3.43 -2.00
CA ARG A 81 -4.21 3.71 -0.59
C ARG A 81 -5.21 3.04 0.33
N HIS A 82 -4.72 2.62 1.49
CA HIS A 82 -5.55 2.26 2.62
C HIS A 82 -5.96 3.55 3.36
N GLY A 83 -7.22 3.62 3.82
CA GLY A 83 -7.72 4.77 4.57
C GLY A 83 -9.24 4.83 4.61
N THR A 84 -9.76 5.86 5.24
CA THR A 84 -11.21 6.08 5.44
C THR A 84 -11.95 6.44 4.15
N GLY A 85 -11.25 6.72 3.06
CA GLY A 85 -11.87 7.16 1.81
C GLY A 85 -12.20 8.67 1.78
N GLU A 86 -11.67 9.46 2.71
CA GLU A 86 -11.93 10.89 2.80
C GLU A 86 -10.68 11.68 2.34
N TRP A 87 -10.57 11.90 1.03
CA TRP A 87 -9.55 12.76 0.44
C TRP A 87 -10.22 13.88 -0.37
N PRO A 88 -10.17 15.13 0.14
CA PRO A 88 -10.78 16.27 -0.55
C PRO A 88 -10.24 16.44 -1.97
N ASP A 89 -11.10 16.89 -2.87
CA ASP A 89 -10.79 17.24 -4.25
C ASP A 89 -10.26 16.09 -5.12
N LEU A 90 -10.42 14.82 -4.68
CA LEU A 90 -10.03 13.64 -5.44
C LEU A 90 -11.25 12.77 -5.82
N HIS A 91 -11.19 12.16 -6.99
CA HIS A 91 -12.12 11.10 -7.35
C HIS A 91 -11.70 9.79 -6.68
N ILE A 92 -12.60 9.22 -5.88
CA ILE A 92 -12.32 8.03 -5.08
C ILE A 92 -13.21 6.87 -5.49
N THR A 93 -12.59 5.72 -5.73
CA THR A 93 -13.30 4.47 -6.00
C THR A 93 -12.88 3.44 -4.95
N PRO A 94 -13.78 2.96 -4.08
CA PRO A 94 -13.48 1.89 -3.14
C PRO A 94 -13.12 0.60 -3.90
N LEU A 95 -12.02 -0.05 -3.51
CA LEU A 95 -11.57 -1.32 -4.10
C LEU A 95 -11.99 -2.53 -3.26
N ALA A 96 -11.79 -2.46 -1.94
CA ALA A 96 -12.09 -3.53 -1.01
C ALA A 96 -12.24 -2.98 0.41
N HIS A 97 -12.90 -3.75 1.27
CA HIS A 97 -12.84 -3.57 2.71
C HIS A 97 -11.68 -4.40 3.28
N GLU A 98 -10.97 -3.84 4.26
CA GLU A 98 -9.91 -4.54 4.95
C GLU A 98 -10.48 -5.36 6.11
N GLU A 99 -10.00 -6.61 6.20
CA GLU A 99 -10.26 -7.49 7.34
C GLU A 99 -8.91 -7.96 7.89
N ILE A 100 -8.73 -7.87 9.21
CA ILE A 100 -7.52 -8.30 9.90
C ILE A 100 -7.83 -9.59 10.65
N PHE A 101 -7.05 -10.63 10.36
CA PHE A 101 -7.17 -11.93 11.03
C PHE A 101 -5.81 -12.62 11.16
N PRO A 102 -5.61 -13.48 12.17
CA PRO A 102 -4.41 -14.27 12.34
C PRO A 102 -4.17 -15.22 11.17
N VAL A 103 -2.93 -15.37 10.78
CA VAL A 103 -2.49 -16.33 9.76
C VAL A 103 -1.24 -17.06 10.22
N CYS A 104 -1.07 -18.30 9.76
CA CYS A 104 0.17 -19.08 9.97
C CYS A 104 0.39 -20.01 8.78
N SER A 105 1.57 -20.62 8.70
CA SER A 105 1.83 -21.67 7.71
C SER A 105 1.12 -22.98 8.08
N PRO A 106 0.75 -23.81 7.10
CA PRO A 106 0.28 -25.17 7.36
C PRO A 106 1.28 -26.02 8.17
N THR A 107 2.57 -25.84 7.91
CA THR A 107 3.64 -26.57 8.63
C THR A 107 3.62 -26.27 10.13
N LEU A 108 3.31 -25.03 10.52
CA LEU A 108 3.18 -24.67 11.94
C LEU A 108 2.02 -25.44 12.60
N LEU A 109 0.90 -25.60 11.90
CA LEU A 109 -0.25 -26.35 12.39
C LEU A 109 0.02 -27.85 12.52
N GLU A 110 0.85 -28.40 11.61
CA GLU A 110 1.16 -29.82 11.59
C GLU A 110 2.20 -30.24 12.65
N SER A 111 3.18 -29.38 12.93
CA SER A 111 4.35 -29.70 13.76
C SER A 111 4.53 -28.85 15.00
N GLY A 112 3.79 -27.76 15.12
CA GLY A 112 3.83 -26.83 16.25
C GLY A 112 2.95 -27.26 17.44
N PRO A 113 2.92 -26.44 18.50
CA PRO A 113 1.92 -26.57 19.56
C PRO A 113 0.49 -26.49 18.99
N PRO A 114 -0.52 -27.10 19.66
CA PRO A 114 -1.91 -26.98 19.21
C PRO A 114 -2.33 -25.52 19.05
N LEU A 115 -3.15 -25.24 18.04
CA LEU A 115 -3.70 -23.93 17.72
C LEU A 115 -5.20 -24.07 17.36
N ASP A 116 -5.98 -24.64 18.29
CA ASP A 116 -7.41 -24.90 18.10
C ASP A 116 -8.29 -23.76 18.59
N ARG A 117 -7.77 -22.93 19.48
CA ARG A 117 -8.49 -21.82 20.12
C ARG A 117 -7.59 -20.58 20.19
N PRO A 118 -8.18 -19.38 20.27
CA PRO A 118 -7.43 -18.14 20.38
C PRO A 118 -6.42 -18.09 21.53
N GLU A 119 -6.75 -18.73 22.67
CA GLU A 119 -5.88 -18.76 23.85
C GLU A 119 -4.58 -19.55 23.60
N ASP A 120 -4.58 -20.45 22.65
CA ASP A 120 -3.41 -21.27 22.30
C ASP A 120 -2.28 -20.42 21.70
N LEU A 121 -2.60 -19.22 21.18
CA LEU A 121 -1.62 -18.23 20.70
C LEU A 121 -0.56 -17.87 21.75
N ALA A 122 -0.86 -18.04 23.04
CA ALA A 122 0.11 -17.86 24.13
C ALA A 122 1.34 -18.79 24.02
N ASN A 123 1.21 -19.90 23.31
CA ASN A 123 2.26 -20.90 23.11
C ASN A 123 3.06 -20.69 21.81
N HIS A 124 2.73 -19.64 21.04
CA HIS A 124 3.33 -19.37 19.75
C HIS A 124 4.09 -18.04 19.76
N VAL A 125 5.03 -17.92 18.85
CA VAL A 125 5.69 -16.63 18.56
C VAL A 125 4.74 -15.78 17.73
N LEU A 126 4.42 -14.59 18.23
CA LEU A 126 3.57 -13.65 17.50
C LEU A 126 4.45 -12.68 16.71
N LEU A 127 4.20 -12.61 15.40
CA LEU A 127 4.87 -11.67 14.51
C LEU A 127 4.12 -10.35 14.52
N HIS A 128 4.87 -9.24 14.47
CA HIS A 128 4.31 -7.89 14.53
C HIS A 128 4.68 -7.09 13.30
N ASP A 129 3.73 -6.30 12.84
CA ASP A 129 3.92 -5.24 11.86
C ASP A 129 4.43 -3.96 12.53
N LEU A 130 4.42 -2.84 11.84
CA LEU A 130 4.79 -1.50 12.33
C LEU A 130 4.18 -1.18 13.69
N SER A 131 2.95 -1.63 13.91
CA SER A 131 2.22 -1.48 15.17
C SER A 131 2.12 -2.80 15.91
N ARG A 132 2.38 -2.77 17.22
CA ARG A 132 2.08 -3.91 18.11
C ARG A 132 0.64 -3.94 18.59
N ASN A 133 -0.23 -3.06 18.05
CA ASN A 133 -1.62 -2.94 18.49
C ASN A 133 -2.57 -3.92 17.79
N ASP A 134 -2.16 -4.56 16.71
CA ASP A 134 -3.06 -5.40 15.91
C ASP A 134 -3.51 -6.64 16.69
N TRP A 135 -2.59 -7.29 17.41
CA TRP A 135 -2.92 -8.41 18.27
C TRP A 135 -3.89 -8.03 19.41
N PRO A 136 -3.64 -6.98 20.21
CA PRO A 136 -4.59 -6.52 21.22
C PRO A 136 -5.97 -6.15 20.65
N LEU A 137 -6.02 -5.53 19.48
CA LEU A 137 -7.29 -5.21 18.80
C LEU A 137 -8.02 -6.49 18.40
N TRP A 138 -7.30 -7.46 17.85
CA TRP A 138 -7.89 -8.73 17.44
C TRP A 138 -8.40 -9.52 18.65
N PHE A 139 -7.65 -9.63 19.77
CA PHE A 139 -8.13 -10.30 20.99
C PHE A 139 -9.40 -9.64 21.52
N THR A 140 -9.45 -8.32 21.51
CA THR A 140 -10.65 -7.58 21.92
C THR A 140 -11.85 -7.93 21.04
N ALA A 141 -11.65 -7.94 19.71
CA ALA A 141 -12.69 -8.28 18.75
C ALA A 141 -13.15 -9.75 18.86
N ALA A 142 -12.23 -10.66 19.15
CA ALA A 142 -12.50 -12.08 19.35
C ALA A 142 -13.13 -12.40 20.72
N GLY A 143 -13.21 -11.43 21.64
CA GLY A 143 -13.75 -11.62 22.99
C GLY A 143 -12.87 -12.51 23.87
N VAL A 144 -11.57 -12.50 23.63
CA VAL A 144 -10.58 -13.31 24.35
C VAL A 144 -9.76 -12.43 25.29
N GLU A 145 -9.42 -12.98 26.46
CA GLU A 145 -8.53 -12.28 27.39
C GLU A 145 -7.18 -12.00 26.72
N PRO A 146 -6.64 -10.78 26.85
CA PRO A 146 -5.37 -10.42 26.26
C PRO A 146 -4.22 -11.28 26.78
N ILE A 147 -3.43 -11.84 25.89
CA ILE A 147 -2.16 -12.49 26.21
C ILE A 147 -1.00 -11.50 26.07
N ASP A 148 0.15 -11.84 26.67
CA ASP A 148 1.35 -11.00 26.53
C ASP A 148 1.87 -11.03 25.10
N VAL A 149 1.70 -9.94 24.39
CA VAL A 149 2.17 -9.72 23.01
C VAL A 149 3.43 -8.83 22.96
N SER A 150 4.10 -8.62 24.08
CA SER A 150 5.29 -7.74 24.16
C SER A 150 6.51 -8.32 23.43
N ARG A 151 6.51 -9.62 23.18
CA ARG A 151 7.60 -10.37 22.54
C ARG A 151 7.26 -10.77 21.12
N GLY A 152 8.30 -11.10 20.37
CA GLY A 152 8.22 -11.54 18.98
C GLY A 152 8.87 -10.56 18.01
N PRO A 153 9.27 -11.03 16.84
CA PRO A 153 9.83 -10.21 15.78
C PRO A 153 8.87 -9.10 15.37
N GLN A 154 9.41 -7.92 15.14
CA GLN A 154 8.66 -6.78 14.58
C GLN A 154 9.32 -6.36 13.28
N PHE A 155 8.51 -6.14 12.25
CA PHE A 155 8.94 -5.75 10.93
C PHE A 155 8.37 -4.38 10.58
N ASP A 156 9.06 -3.65 9.74
CA ASP A 156 8.62 -2.36 9.21
C ASP A 156 7.84 -2.48 7.88
N GLN A 157 7.73 -3.71 7.38
CA GLN A 157 6.98 -4.04 6.17
C GLN A 157 6.08 -5.25 6.40
N THR A 158 4.78 -5.10 6.21
CA THR A 158 3.79 -6.18 6.33
C THR A 158 4.11 -7.37 5.42
N SER A 159 4.69 -7.11 4.25
CA SER A 159 5.13 -8.18 3.33
C SER A 159 6.13 -9.13 3.97
N MET A 160 7.04 -8.62 4.82
CA MET A 160 8.02 -9.44 5.55
C MET A 160 7.35 -10.27 6.65
N VAL A 161 6.34 -9.71 7.32
CA VAL A 161 5.53 -10.46 8.31
C VAL A 161 4.85 -11.65 7.65
N ILE A 162 4.23 -11.41 6.47
CA ILE A 162 3.55 -12.46 5.70
C ILE A 162 4.54 -13.54 5.27
N ASP A 163 5.73 -13.16 4.78
CA ASP A 163 6.76 -14.13 4.37
C ASP A 163 7.28 -14.93 5.56
N ALA A 164 7.55 -14.30 6.69
CA ALA A 164 7.98 -14.97 7.91
C ALA A 164 6.91 -15.97 8.40
N ALA A 165 5.64 -15.59 8.38
CA ALA A 165 4.53 -16.47 8.73
C ALA A 165 4.41 -17.65 7.76
N ALA A 166 4.59 -17.43 6.46
CA ALA A 166 4.55 -18.49 5.44
C ALA A 166 5.69 -19.52 5.62
N GLU A 167 6.87 -19.07 6.08
CA GLU A 167 8.02 -19.92 6.41
C GLU A 167 7.89 -20.61 7.79
N GLY A 168 6.77 -20.45 8.51
CA GLY A 168 6.50 -21.17 9.77
C GLY A 168 7.12 -20.54 11.01
N GLN A 169 7.48 -19.26 10.96
CA GLN A 169 8.07 -18.55 12.10
C GLN A 169 7.02 -18.07 13.10
#